data_6fefd3e5b98f671bde21cd87cdb2e5d3
#
_entry.id   6fefd3e5b98f671bde21cd87cdb2e5d3
#
_cell.length_a   1.000
_cell.length_b   1.000
_cell.length_c   1.000
_cell.angle_alpha   90.00
_cell.angle_beta   90.00
_cell.angle_gamma   90.00
#
_symmetry.space_group_name_H-M   'P 1'
#
loop_
_entity.id
_entity.type
_entity.pdbx_description
1 polymer ?
#
loop_
_entity_poly.entity_id
_entity_poly.type
_entity_poly.pdbx_seq_one_letter_code
_entity_poly.pdbx_strand_id
1 'polypeptide(L)'
;MSEFSLATCPEVFVSHTAISDAVYEAVGRGELRKIGSRLYTRNLTEDPERLVRRNWYHLITSYYPDALITDRTALENKPAEDGSVFLVSEKGSETKLPGLTLRPRQGAGAIDSDKPFIGGARLASTARAYLENIRPSRARGGRVP
;
A
#
# COMPACT_ATOMS: atom_id res chain seq x y z
N MET A 1 -2.55 3.08 24.26
CA MET A 1 -3.79 2.74 23.59
C MET A 1 -4.10 3.75 22.50
N SER A 2 -4.35 3.26 21.33
CA SER A 2 -4.64 4.19 20.26
C SER A 2 -6.14 4.32 20.10
N GLU A 3 -6.60 5.52 20.17
CA GLU A 3 -8.01 5.82 19.97
C GLU A 3 -8.19 6.44 18.61
N PHE A 4 -9.26 6.05 17.95
CA PHE A 4 -9.60 6.64 16.68
C PHE A 4 -10.10 8.07 16.88
N SER A 5 -9.55 9.00 16.10
CA SER A 5 -10.01 10.38 16.10
C SER A 5 -10.18 10.84 14.67
N LEU A 6 -11.36 11.33 14.35
CA LEU A 6 -11.64 11.84 13.00
C LEU A 6 -10.77 13.03 12.68
N ALA A 7 -10.43 13.83 13.67
CA ALA A 7 -9.63 15.04 13.45
C ALA A 7 -8.18 14.74 13.10
N THR A 8 -7.67 13.58 13.52
CA THR A 8 -6.26 13.24 13.35
C THR A 8 -6.02 12.06 12.41
N CYS A 9 -7.07 11.37 11.97
CA CYS A 9 -6.88 10.23 11.10
C CYS A 9 -6.38 10.69 9.72
N PRO A 10 -5.59 9.84 9.04
CA PRO A 10 -5.18 10.16 7.67
C PRO A 10 -6.37 10.30 6.75
N GLU A 11 -6.18 10.97 5.63
CA GLU A 11 -7.24 11.14 4.64
C GLU A 11 -7.83 9.80 4.21
N VAL A 12 -6.98 8.81 4.00
CA VAL A 12 -7.38 7.44 3.68
C VAL A 12 -6.64 6.53 4.65
N PHE A 13 -7.35 5.59 5.24
CA PHE A 13 -6.74 4.71 6.24
C PHE A 13 -7.37 3.33 6.21
N VAL A 14 -6.65 2.36 6.76
CA VAL A 14 -7.10 0.97 6.88
C VAL A 14 -7.58 0.74 8.31
N SER A 15 -8.81 0.26 8.46
CA SER A 15 -9.35 -0.06 9.77
C SER A 15 -8.75 -1.34 10.31
N HIS A 16 -8.62 -1.41 11.62
CA HIS A 16 -8.17 -2.61 12.31
C HIS A 16 -8.98 -2.79 13.59
N THR A 17 -8.79 -3.93 14.25
CA THR A 17 -9.64 -4.34 15.36
C THR A 17 -9.76 -3.26 16.44
N ALA A 18 -8.65 -2.58 16.75
CA ALA A 18 -8.65 -1.62 17.85
C ALA A 18 -9.56 -0.42 17.60
N ILE A 19 -9.83 -0.08 16.34
CA ILE A 19 -10.62 1.11 16.00
C ILE A 19 -11.91 0.77 15.26
N SER A 20 -12.18 -0.52 15.02
CA SER A 20 -13.28 -0.91 14.14
C SER A 20 -14.64 -0.41 14.61
N ASP A 21 -14.91 -0.41 15.92
CA ASP A 21 -16.20 0.05 16.43
C ASP A 21 -16.38 1.55 16.22
N ALA A 22 -15.33 2.33 16.49
CA ALA A 22 -15.39 3.78 16.30
C ALA A 22 -15.55 4.13 14.82
N VAL A 23 -14.87 3.37 13.95
CA VAL A 23 -14.99 3.57 12.50
C VAL A 23 -16.41 3.25 12.04
N TYR A 24 -16.96 2.14 12.52
CA TYR A 24 -18.33 1.74 12.17
C TYR A 24 -19.33 2.83 12.55
N GLU A 25 -19.19 3.38 13.75
CA GLU A 25 -20.07 4.44 14.21
C GLU A 25 -19.93 5.72 13.36
N ALA A 26 -18.69 6.07 13.01
CA ALA A 26 -18.46 7.26 12.18
C ALA A 26 -19.08 7.09 10.79
N VAL A 27 -19.01 5.89 10.22
CA VAL A 27 -19.68 5.61 8.95
C VAL A 27 -21.18 5.77 9.10
N GLY A 28 -21.73 5.27 10.20
CA GLY A 28 -23.18 5.40 10.48
C GLY A 28 -23.61 6.85 10.60
N ARG A 29 -22.74 7.73 11.07
CA ARG A 29 -23.05 9.16 11.20
C ARG A 29 -22.77 9.94 9.91
N GLY A 30 -22.28 9.27 8.86
CA GLY A 30 -21.98 9.95 7.61
C GLY A 30 -20.67 10.74 7.62
N GLU A 31 -19.81 10.47 8.61
CA GLU A 31 -18.54 11.17 8.73
C GLU A 31 -17.39 10.48 7.97
N LEU A 32 -17.57 9.20 7.69
CA LEU A 32 -16.63 8.39 6.93
C LEU A 32 -17.37 7.60 5.88
N ARG A 33 -16.67 7.22 4.81
CA ARG A 33 -17.21 6.24 3.85
C ARG A 33 -16.19 5.15 3.62
N LYS A 34 -16.68 3.95 3.36
CA LYS A 34 -15.85 2.81 3.00
C LYS A 34 -15.61 2.84 1.50
N ILE A 35 -14.36 2.76 1.09
CA ILE A 35 -14.00 2.81 -0.33
C ILE A 35 -13.27 1.55 -0.80
N GLY A 36 -12.99 0.61 0.09
CA GLY A 36 -12.35 -0.64 -0.28
C GLY A 36 -12.32 -1.57 0.90
N SER A 37 -11.57 -2.67 0.78
CA SER A 37 -11.45 -3.67 1.84
C SER A 37 -10.80 -3.05 3.06
N ARG A 38 -11.57 -2.88 4.15
CA ARG A 38 -11.15 -2.22 5.39
C ARG A 38 -10.61 -0.81 5.16
N LEU A 39 -10.95 -0.21 4.03
CA LEU A 39 -10.39 1.07 3.60
C LEU A 39 -11.45 2.16 3.70
N TYR A 40 -11.13 3.21 4.43
CA TYR A 40 -12.07 4.28 4.74
C TYR A 40 -11.46 5.64 4.48
N THR A 41 -12.32 6.63 4.25
CA THR A 41 -11.88 8.01 4.07
C THR A 41 -12.90 8.97 4.68
N ARG A 42 -12.39 10.08 5.19
CA ARG A 42 -13.25 11.19 5.62
C ARG A 42 -13.60 12.13 4.48
N ASN A 43 -13.00 11.93 3.31
CA ASN A 43 -13.34 12.70 2.11
C ASN A 43 -14.56 12.05 1.49
N LEU A 44 -15.69 12.73 1.51
CA LEU A 44 -16.97 12.14 1.13
C LEU A 44 -17.33 12.37 -0.32
N THR A 45 -16.54 13.10 -1.07
CA THR A 45 -16.91 13.54 -2.42
C THR A 45 -15.93 13.18 -3.51
N GLU A 46 -14.63 13.08 -3.21
CA GLU A 46 -13.64 12.87 -4.24
C GLU A 46 -13.63 11.41 -4.70
N ASP A 47 -13.25 11.20 -5.97
CA ASP A 47 -13.15 9.89 -6.60
C ASP A 47 -12.23 8.98 -5.75
N PRO A 48 -12.72 7.80 -5.35
CA PRO A 48 -11.89 6.88 -4.57
C PRO A 48 -10.56 6.51 -5.22
N GLU A 49 -10.52 6.37 -6.56
CA GLU A 49 -9.26 6.04 -7.23
C GLU A 49 -8.21 7.12 -7.03
N ARG A 50 -8.63 8.37 -7.07
CA ARG A 50 -7.70 9.49 -6.87
C ARG A 50 -7.20 9.54 -5.44
N LEU A 51 -8.09 9.30 -4.49
CA LEU A 51 -7.72 9.27 -3.08
C LEU A 51 -6.70 8.16 -2.80
N VAL A 52 -6.96 6.97 -3.32
CA VAL A 52 -6.11 5.82 -3.09
C VAL A 52 -4.74 6.02 -3.74
N ARG A 53 -4.72 6.48 -4.99
CA ARG A 53 -3.46 6.69 -5.69
C ARG A 53 -2.61 7.76 -5.03
N ARG A 54 -3.23 8.80 -4.52
CA ARG A 54 -2.51 9.88 -3.84
C ARG A 54 -1.87 9.40 -2.54
N ASN A 55 -2.45 8.38 -1.92
CA ASN A 55 -1.99 7.87 -0.63
C ASN A 55 -1.32 6.50 -0.72
N TRP A 56 -0.85 6.10 -1.90
CA TRP A 56 -0.37 4.75 -2.14
C TRP A 56 0.76 4.33 -1.18
N TYR A 57 1.69 5.24 -0.91
CA TYR A 57 2.85 4.95 -0.08
C TYR A 57 2.46 4.64 1.36
N HIS A 58 1.42 5.29 1.83
CA HIS A 58 0.91 5.09 3.19
C HIS A 58 0.16 3.76 3.31
N LEU A 59 -0.53 3.37 2.27
CA LEU A 59 -1.36 2.17 2.32
C LEU A 59 -0.55 0.87 2.26
N ILE A 60 0.66 0.92 1.69
CA ILE A 60 1.48 -0.27 1.57
C ILE A 60 1.74 -0.89 2.94
N THR A 61 2.23 -0.12 3.90
CA THR A 61 2.55 -0.66 5.22
C THR A 61 1.32 -0.97 6.03
N SER A 62 0.18 -0.36 5.71
CA SER A 62 -1.08 -0.69 6.37
C SER A 62 -1.52 -2.10 6.03
N TYR A 63 -1.33 -2.54 4.79
CA TYR A 63 -1.68 -3.90 4.37
C TYR A 63 -0.53 -4.89 4.50
N TYR A 64 0.70 -4.41 4.36
CA TYR A 64 1.91 -5.23 4.42
C TYR A 64 2.95 -4.56 5.31
N PRO A 65 2.86 -4.77 6.63
CA PRO A 65 3.77 -4.07 7.57
C PRO A 65 5.26 -4.34 7.33
N ASP A 66 5.58 -5.48 6.73
CA ASP A 66 6.97 -5.87 6.42
C ASP A 66 7.39 -5.45 5.02
N ALA A 67 6.66 -4.58 4.35
CA ALA A 67 6.86 -4.32 2.94
C ALA A 67 8.23 -3.76 2.61
N LEU A 68 8.83 -4.29 1.55
CA LEU A 68 9.98 -3.72 0.88
C LEU A 68 9.55 -3.39 -0.54
N ILE A 69 9.58 -2.13 -0.91
CA ILE A 69 9.21 -1.72 -2.26
C ILE A 69 10.33 -2.12 -3.22
N THR A 70 9.97 -2.82 -4.28
CA THR A 70 10.93 -3.45 -5.17
C THR A 70 10.58 -3.23 -6.64
N ASP A 71 11.41 -3.81 -7.49
CA ASP A 71 11.15 -3.95 -8.92
C ASP A 71 10.88 -2.57 -9.53
N ARG A 72 9.93 -2.50 -10.44
CA ARG A 72 9.63 -1.28 -11.15
C ARG A 72 9.20 -0.14 -10.23
N THR A 73 8.44 -0.46 -9.20
CA THR A 73 7.99 0.56 -8.25
C THR A 73 9.17 1.23 -7.56
N ALA A 74 10.20 0.44 -7.18
CA ALA A 74 11.38 0.99 -6.53
C ALA A 74 12.19 1.89 -7.48
N LEU A 75 12.24 1.53 -8.76
CA LEU A 75 12.97 2.33 -9.74
C LEU A 75 12.26 3.63 -10.05
N GLU A 76 10.93 3.60 -10.13
CA GLU A 76 10.14 4.75 -10.54
C GLU A 76 9.63 5.58 -9.37
N ASN A 77 9.67 5.04 -8.16
CA ASN A 77 9.16 5.69 -6.95
C ASN A 77 7.68 6.03 -7.06
N LYS A 78 6.92 5.20 -7.75
CA LYS A 78 5.49 5.42 -7.94
C LYS A 78 4.84 4.13 -8.46
N PRO A 79 3.52 4.02 -8.33
CA PRO A 79 2.80 2.90 -8.95
C PRO A 79 2.95 2.94 -10.47
N ALA A 80 2.83 1.78 -11.10
CA ALA A 80 2.79 1.69 -12.55
C ALA A 80 1.50 2.33 -13.07
N GLU A 81 1.42 2.57 -14.38
CA GLU A 81 0.26 3.21 -14.97
C GLU A 81 -1.03 2.46 -14.70
N ASP A 82 -0.95 1.13 -14.68
CA ASP A 82 -2.13 0.30 -14.40
C ASP A 82 -2.46 0.20 -12.90
N GLY A 83 -1.73 0.92 -12.06
CA GLY A 83 -1.94 0.92 -10.62
C GLY A 83 -1.20 -0.16 -9.87
N SER A 84 -0.35 -0.93 -10.54
CA SER A 84 0.40 -2.00 -9.87
C SER A 84 1.51 -1.43 -8.99
N VAL A 85 1.62 -1.98 -7.78
CA VAL A 85 2.68 -1.64 -6.84
C VAL A 85 3.40 -2.94 -6.47
N PHE A 86 4.70 -2.99 -6.74
CA PHE A 86 5.48 -4.20 -6.54
C PHE A 86 6.26 -4.13 -5.24
N LEU A 87 6.14 -5.18 -4.44
CA LEU A 87 6.77 -5.22 -3.12
C LEU A 87 7.13 -6.65 -2.75
N VAL A 88 8.00 -6.79 -1.77
CA VAL A 88 8.30 -8.06 -1.14
C VAL A 88 7.66 -8.09 0.24
N SER A 89 6.97 -9.17 0.56
CA SER A 89 6.34 -9.36 1.85
C SER A 89 6.15 -10.86 2.08
N GLU A 90 6.15 -11.27 3.34
CA GLU A 90 5.81 -12.65 3.68
C GLU A 90 4.35 -12.94 3.38
N LYS A 91 3.52 -11.93 3.44
CA LYS A 91 2.11 -12.04 3.09
C LYS A 91 1.99 -12.04 1.58
N GLY A 92 1.59 -13.16 1.01
CA GLY A 92 1.66 -13.38 -0.43
C GLY A 92 0.42 -13.00 -1.21
N SER A 93 -0.65 -12.57 -0.57
CA SER A 93 -1.90 -12.29 -1.26
C SER A 93 -1.94 -10.88 -1.82
N GLU A 94 -2.39 -10.75 -3.06
CA GLU A 94 -2.65 -9.44 -3.67
C GLU A 94 -3.75 -8.70 -2.93
N THR A 95 -3.66 -7.39 -2.91
CA THR A 95 -4.73 -6.53 -2.40
C THR A 95 -5.17 -5.60 -3.51
N LYS A 96 -6.43 -5.69 -3.90
CA LYS A 96 -6.98 -4.83 -4.93
C LYS A 96 -7.75 -3.69 -4.29
N LEU A 97 -7.38 -2.47 -4.66
CA LEU A 97 -8.00 -1.25 -4.16
C LEU A 97 -8.45 -0.42 -5.36
N PRO A 98 -9.32 0.56 -5.16
CA PRO A 98 -9.65 1.46 -6.26
C PRO A 98 -8.39 2.12 -6.82
N GLY A 99 -8.09 1.83 -8.08
CA GLY A 99 -6.95 2.43 -8.76
C GLY A 99 -5.58 1.89 -8.40
N LEU A 100 -5.48 0.94 -7.48
CA LEU A 100 -4.21 0.32 -7.09
C LEU A 100 -4.37 -1.17 -6.93
N THR A 101 -3.31 -1.90 -7.27
CA THR A 101 -3.21 -3.32 -6.94
C THR A 101 -1.85 -3.53 -6.29
N LEU A 102 -1.87 -3.94 -5.03
CA LEU A 102 -0.65 -4.21 -4.28
C LEU A 102 -0.26 -5.65 -4.58
N ARG A 103 0.91 -5.83 -5.21
CA ARG A 103 1.35 -7.13 -5.73
C ARG A 103 2.59 -7.61 -4.97
N PRO A 104 2.39 -8.31 -3.86
CA PRO A 104 3.52 -8.84 -3.10
C PRO A 104 4.11 -10.05 -3.78
N ARG A 105 5.41 -10.23 -3.62
CA ARG A 105 6.09 -11.47 -3.96
C ARG A 105 7.02 -11.83 -2.83
N GLN A 106 7.39 -13.09 -2.77
CA GLN A 106 8.38 -13.53 -1.80
C GLN A 106 9.78 -13.19 -2.31
N GLY A 107 10.66 -12.93 -1.37
CA GLY A 107 12.04 -12.59 -1.71
C GLY A 107 12.77 -12.15 -0.46
N ALA A 108 14.02 -11.74 -0.62
CA ALA A 108 14.80 -11.25 0.49
C ALA A 108 14.20 -9.96 1.02
N GLY A 109 14.07 -9.87 2.33
CA GLY A 109 13.61 -8.66 2.98
C GLY A 109 14.61 -7.53 2.89
N ALA A 110 14.33 -6.44 3.59
CA ALA A 110 15.20 -5.27 3.57
C ALA A 110 16.58 -5.59 4.13
N ILE A 111 17.60 -5.02 3.51
CA ILE A 111 18.98 -5.12 3.97
C ILE A 111 19.50 -3.71 4.23
N ASP A 112 20.69 -3.61 4.81
CA ASP A 112 21.23 -2.30 5.24
C ASP A 112 21.33 -1.29 4.10
N SER A 113 21.58 -1.74 2.89
CA SER A 113 21.69 -0.83 1.75
C SER A 113 20.34 -0.33 1.22
N ASP A 114 19.24 -0.93 1.66
CA ASP A 114 17.92 -0.49 1.24
C ASP A 114 17.53 0.76 2.02
N LYS A 115 16.78 1.64 1.36
CA LYS A 115 16.50 2.98 1.89
C LYS A 115 15.18 3.01 2.63
N PRO A 116 15.06 3.87 3.66
CA PRO A 116 13.74 4.14 4.22
C PRO A 116 12.87 4.87 3.18
N PHE A 117 11.57 4.71 3.30
CA PHE A 117 10.62 5.34 2.38
C PHE A 117 9.48 5.94 3.18
N ILE A 118 8.79 6.88 2.56
CA ILE A 118 7.63 7.53 3.16
C ILE A 118 6.60 6.47 3.55
N GLY A 119 5.97 6.63 4.72
CA GLY A 119 4.95 5.70 5.18
C GLY A 119 5.50 4.52 5.96
N GLY A 120 6.81 4.47 6.20
CA GLY A 120 7.42 3.43 7.02
C GLY A 120 7.88 2.20 6.28
N ALA A 121 7.64 2.12 4.97
CA ALA A 121 8.16 1.02 4.15
C ALA A 121 9.65 1.20 3.90
N ARG A 122 10.29 0.15 3.40
CA ARG A 122 11.67 0.23 2.92
C ARG A 122 11.64 0.21 1.40
N LEU A 123 12.62 0.84 0.80
CA LEU A 123 12.75 0.91 -0.64
C LEU A 123 14.02 0.19 -1.05
N ALA A 124 13.91 -0.74 -2.00
CA ALA A 124 15.09 -1.45 -2.49
C ALA A 124 16.10 -0.46 -3.07
N SER A 125 17.38 -0.72 -2.84
CA SER A 125 18.42 0.11 -3.41
C SER A 125 18.31 0.08 -4.93
N THR A 126 18.84 1.13 -5.60
CA THR A 126 18.78 1.21 -7.05
C THR A 126 19.44 -0.01 -7.69
N ALA A 127 20.59 -0.42 -7.20
CA ALA A 127 21.28 -1.60 -7.75
C ALA A 127 20.44 -2.86 -7.61
N ARG A 128 19.83 -3.06 -6.42
CA ARG A 128 18.99 -4.22 -6.18
C ARG A 128 17.76 -4.21 -7.08
N ALA A 129 17.12 -3.05 -7.21
CA ALA A 129 15.93 -2.94 -8.04
C ALA A 129 16.23 -3.25 -9.51
N TYR A 130 17.38 -2.80 -10.02
CA TYR A 130 17.78 -3.14 -11.38
C TYR A 130 17.95 -4.64 -11.55
N LEU A 131 18.65 -5.28 -10.62
CA LEU A 131 18.87 -6.72 -10.72
C LEU A 131 17.56 -7.49 -10.66
N GLU A 132 16.63 -7.05 -9.83
CA GLU A 132 15.34 -7.73 -9.69
C GLU A 132 14.47 -7.53 -10.93
N ASN A 133 14.58 -6.38 -11.58
CA ASN A 133 13.78 -6.08 -12.77
C ASN A 133 14.20 -6.89 -13.99
N ILE A 134 15.45 -7.27 -14.09
CA ILE A 134 15.91 -8.04 -15.26
C ILE A 134 15.64 -9.53 -15.13
N ARG A 135 15.18 -10.00 -13.96
CA ARG A 135 14.82 -11.41 -13.79
C ARG A 135 13.40 -11.65 -14.26
N PRO A 136 13.13 -12.84 -14.84
CA PRO A 136 11.73 -13.17 -15.17
C PRO A 136 10.88 -13.17 -13.92
N SER A 137 9.67 -12.65 -14.03
CA SER A 137 8.73 -12.67 -12.93
C SER A 137 8.26 -14.09 -12.68
N ARG A 138 8.07 -14.42 -11.41
CA ARG A 138 7.50 -15.71 -11.05
C ARG A 138 5.99 -15.68 -11.06
N ALA A 139 5.39 -14.52 -11.11
CA ALA A 139 3.95 -14.39 -11.04
C ALA A 139 3.40 -14.68 -12.41
N ARG A 140 2.78 -15.85 -12.53
CA ARG A 140 1.92 -16.20 -13.65
C ARG A 140 2.35 -15.68 -14.99
N GLY A 141 3.55 -16.00 -15.38
CA GLY A 141 4.05 -15.61 -16.68
C GLY A 141 4.28 -14.12 -16.85
N GLY A 142 4.02 -13.38 -15.81
CA GLY A 142 4.32 -11.97 -15.86
C GLY A 142 5.81 -11.75 -15.91
N ARG A 143 6.16 -10.63 -16.48
CA ARG A 143 7.54 -10.24 -16.60
C ARG A 143 7.63 -8.79 -16.19
N VAL A 144 8.62 -8.47 -15.38
CA VAL A 144 8.84 -7.07 -15.03
C VAL A 144 9.53 -6.42 -16.22
N PRO A 145 8.93 -5.36 -16.74
CA PRO A 145 9.49 -4.70 -17.92
C PRO A 145 10.84 -4.05 -17.69
#